data_59c358e53c29dea2be4aa947ff34ca90
#
_entry.id   59c358e53c29dea2be4aa947ff34ca90
#
_cell.length_a   1.000
_cell.length_b   1.000
_cell.length_c   1.000
_cell.angle_alpha   90.00
_cell.angle_beta   90.00
_cell.angle_gamma   90.00
#
_symmetry.space_group_name_H-M   'P 1'
#
loop_
_entity.id
_entity.type
_entity.pdbx_description
1 polymer ?
#
loop_
_entity_poly.entity_id
_entity_poly.type
_entity_poly.pdbx_seq_one_letter_code
_entity_poly.pdbx_strand_id
1 'polypeptide(L)' 'MSLLIRKYKSVGGLMQEERIDDPDRIERYMRIFEKDDIKKLETGVKVFIEKDEWQLLP' A
#
# COMPACT_ATOMS: atom_id res chain seq x y z
N MET A 1 -7.15 -10.75 -9.36
CA MET A 1 -6.40 -9.49 -9.53
C MET A 1 -6.18 -8.83 -8.19
N SER A 2 -5.01 -8.23 -7.99
CA SER A 2 -4.71 -7.55 -6.75
C SER A 2 -4.88 -6.05 -6.89
N LEU A 3 -5.26 -5.40 -5.80
CA LEU A 3 -5.40 -3.95 -5.73
C LEU A 3 -4.59 -3.46 -4.53
N LEU A 4 -3.62 -2.60 -4.77
CA LEU A 4 -2.85 -1.97 -3.70
C LEU A 4 -3.42 -0.58 -3.44
N ILE A 5 -3.80 -0.34 -2.20
CA ILE A 5 -4.39 0.94 -1.78
C ILE A 5 -3.41 1.65 -0.86
N ARG A 6 -3.08 2.88 -1.20
CA ARG A 6 -2.25 3.74 -0.39
C ARG A 6 -3.07 4.93 0.09
N LYS A 7 -3.11 5.14 1.39
CA LYS A 7 -3.75 6.31 1.98
C LYS A 7 -2.68 7.20 2.61
N TYR A 8 -2.73 8.46 2.31
CA TYR A 8 -1.72 9.42 2.79
C TYR A 8 -2.35 10.80 2.95
N LYS A 9 -1.69 11.64 3.75
CA LYS A 9 -2.11 13.04 3.90
C LYS A 9 -1.41 13.89 2.87
N SER A 10 -2.18 14.72 2.17
CA SER A 10 -1.63 15.71 1.26
C SER A 10 -0.99 16.86 2.05
N VAL A 11 -0.31 17.76 1.33
CA VAL A 11 0.33 18.94 1.92
C VAL A 11 -0.69 19.78 2.68
N GLY A 12 -1.93 19.84 2.23
CA GLY A 12 -3.00 20.57 2.90
C GLY A 12 -3.65 19.83 4.06
N GLY A 13 -3.15 18.65 4.44
CA GLY A 13 -3.70 17.89 5.55
C GLY A 13 -4.91 17.04 5.20
N LEU A 14 -5.32 17.02 3.93
CA LEU A 14 -6.44 16.20 3.48
C LEU A 14 -5.99 14.77 3.21
N MET A 15 -6.81 13.81 3.61
CA MET A 15 -6.55 12.40 3.32
C MET A 15 -6.79 12.13 1.83
N GLN A 16 -5.80 11.49 1.21
CA GLN A 16 -5.87 11.09 -0.19
C GLN A 16 -5.77 9.58 -0.27
N GLU A 17 -6.36 9.00 -1.30
CA GLU A 17 -6.29 7.57 -1.56
C GLU A 17 -5.79 7.35 -2.97
N GLU A 18 -4.78 6.50 -3.12
CA GLU A 18 -4.29 6.06 -4.41
C GLU A 18 -4.59 4.58 -4.57
N ARG A 19 -5.22 4.22 -5.68
CA ARG A 19 -5.57 2.82 -5.99
C ARG A 19 -4.70 2.36 -7.14
N ILE A 20 -3.90 1.34 -6.89
CA ILE A 20 -2.92 0.82 -7.85
C ILE A 20 -3.35 -0.59 -8.24
N ASP A 21 -3.78 -0.76 -9.48
CA ASP A 21 -4.24 -2.05 -10.00
C ASP A 21 -3.29 -2.67 -11.03
N ASP A 22 -2.27 -1.93 -11.44
CA ASP A 22 -1.27 -2.42 -12.39
C ASP A 22 -0.31 -3.39 -11.69
N PRO A 23 -0.26 -4.67 -12.12
CA PRO A 23 0.62 -5.66 -11.48
C PRO A 23 2.09 -5.26 -11.45
N ASP A 24 2.58 -4.60 -12.50
CA ASP A 24 3.98 -4.17 -12.56
C ASP A 24 4.27 -3.08 -11.52
N ARG A 25 3.34 -2.15 -11.34
CA ARG A 25 3.47 -1.11 -10.33
C ARG A 25 3.40 -1.69 -8.92
N ILE A 26 2.48 -2.62 -8.71
CA ILE A 26 2.34 -3.30 -7.40
C ILE A 26 3.65 -4.02 -7.07
N GLU A 27 4.22 -4.74 -8.03
CA GLU A 27 5.48 -5.45 -7.82
C GLU A 27 6.60 -4.49 -7.43
N ARG A 28 6.67 -3.33 -8.08
CA ARG A 28 7.68 -2.31 -7.75
C ARG A 28 7.53 -1.79 -6.34
N TYR A 29 6.31 -1.52 -5.90
CA TYR A 29 6.06 -1.10 -4.52
C TYR A 29 6.41 -2.20 -3.52
N MET A 30 6.09 -3.46 -3.86
CA MET A 30 6.39 -4.59 -2.98
C MET A 30 7.89 -4.76 -2.73
N ARG A 31 8.74 -4.29 -3.63
CA ARG A 31 10.19 -4.37 -3.47
C ARG A 31 10.72 -3.44 -2.40
N ILE A 32 10.00 -2.37 -2.06
CA ILE A 32 10.43 -1.41 -1.04
C ILE A 32 9.94 -1.79 0.35
N PHE A 33 9.03 -2.76 0.46
CA PHE A 33 8.54 -3.22 1.75
C PHE A 33 9.47 -4.29 2.33
N GLU A 34 9.55 -4.33 3.66
CA GLU A 34 10.24 -5.40 4.35
C GLU A 34 9.42 -6.70 4.28
N LYS A 35 10.08 -7.84 4.53
CA LYS A 35 9.43 -9.15 4.45
C LYS A 35 8.22 -9.25 5.36
N ASP A 36 8.32 -8.71 6.59
CA ASP A 36 7.23 -8.74 7.55
C ASP A 36 6.04 -7.94 7.05
N ASP A 37 6.29 -6.80 6.42
CA ASP A 37 5.23 -5.96 5.86
C ASP A 37 4.54 -6.66 4.69
N ILE A 38 5.31 -7.33 3.84
CA ILE A 38 4.76 -8.09 2.72
C ILE A 38 3.83 -9.20 3.22
N LYS A 39 4.23 -9.92 4.27
CA LYS A 39 3.39 -10.95 4.86
C LYS A 39 2.08 -10.38 5.39
N LYS A 40 2.13 -9.23 6.04
CA LYS A 40 0.92 -8.56 6.53
C LYS A 40 0.01 -8.17 5.38
N LEU A 41 0.57 -7.60 4.32
CA LEU A 41 -0.21 -7.21 3.15
C LEU A 41 -0.86 -8.41 2.48
N GLU A 42 -0.15 -9.52 2.37
CA GLU A 42 -0.67 -10.75 1.76
C GLU A 42 -1.83 -11.34 2.56
N THR A 43 -1.88 -11.10 3.86
CA THR A 43 -2.98 -11.56 4.71
C THR A 43 -4.10 -10.53 4.86
N GLY A 44 -4.04 -9.43 4.13
CA GLY A 44 -5.07 -8.39 4.15
C GLY A 44 -4.95 -7.41 5.30
N VAL A 45 -3.84 -7.45 6.03
CA VAL A 45 -3.60 -6.54 7.15
C VAL A 45 -3.04 -5.22 6.64
N LYS A 46 -3.47 -4.11 7.24
CA LYS A 46 -2.96 -2.79 6.90
C LYS A 46 -1.56 -2.60 7.44
N VAL A 47 -0.71 -1.97 6.64
CA VAL A 47 0.68 -1.68 7.00
C VAL A 47 0.87 -0.17 7.03
N PHE A 48 1.51 0.32 8.08
CA PHE A 48 1.81 1.75 8.22
C PHE A 48 3.30 1.95 8.03
N ILE A 49 3.65 2.74 7.03
CA ILE A 49 5.05 3.10 6.76
C ILE A 49 5.12 4.63 6.78
N GLU A 50 5.86 5.16 7.74
CA GLU A 50 5.90 6.60 8.00
C GLU A 50 4.49 7.12 8.29
N LYS A 51 3.92 7.92 7.39
CA LYS A 51 2.58 8.47 7.56
C LYS A 51 1.58 7.85 6.60
N ASP A 52 2.01 6.90 5.80
CA ASP A 52 1.18 6.28 4.78
C ASP A 52 0.62 4.95 5.29
N GLU A 53 -0.63 4.69 4.93
CA GLU A 53 -1.29 3.43 5.20
C GLU A 53 -1.39 2.63 3.91
N TRP A 54 -0.99 1.37 3.94
CA TRP A 54 -1.02 0.48 2.79
C TRP A 54 -1.90 -0.72 3.06
N GLN A 55 -2.66 -1.14 2.05
CA GLN A 55 -3.47 -2.35 2.13
C GLN A 55 -3.50 -3.02 0.76
N LEU A 56 -3.34 -4.34 0.75
CA LEU A 56 -3.41 -5.13 -0.48
C LEU A 56 -4.72 -5.93 -0.46
N LEU A 57 -5.54 -5.73 -1.48
CA LEU A 57 -6.77 -6.49 -1.66
C LEU A 57 -6.59 -7.52 -2.77
N PRO A 58 -7.22 -8.70 -2.64
CA PRO A 58 -7.13 -9.74 -3.66
C PRO A 58 -7.80 -9.37 -4.99
#